data_e7de81931c171888be58bb9edc720999
#
_entry.id   e7de81931c171888be58bb9edc720999
#
_cell.length_a   1.000
_cell.length_b   1.000
_cell.length_c   1.000
_cell.angle_alpha   90.00
_cell.angle_beta   90.00
_cell.angle_gamma   90.00
#
_symmetry.space_group_name_H-M   'P 1'
#
loop_
_entity.id
_entity.type
_entity.pdbx_description
1 polymer ?
#
loop_
_entity_poly.entity_id
_entity_poly.type
_entity_poly.pdbx_seq_one_letter_code
_entity_poly.pdbx_strand_id
1 'polypeptide(L)'
;MKADHYGNLYVSSRGDYYTVPSNLYVIDSRTDEVIDTLNVAASELYIDDDYLYLYSTEYSYINEEEWKINYALIDTRTREIITNNLITDGTEKQIKMPYGIAVHPETKEFYITDAKDYVSPGTLYCFTPEGKKKWSVTTGDIPAHFVFVHK
;
A
#
# COMPACT_ATOMS: atom_id res chain seq x y z
N MET A 1 8.10 -2.36 -6.14
CA MET A 1 8.40 -1.30 -7.14
C MET A 1 7.24 -1.16 -8.11
N LYS A 2 6.87 0.07 -8.47
CA LYS A 2 5.85 0.42 -9.50
C LYS A 2 6.36 1.59 -10.34
N ALA A 3 5.89 1.69 -11.58
CA ALA A 3 6.19 2.81 -12.48
C ALA A 3 4.94 3.67 -12.70
N ASP A 4 5.11 5.00 -12.72
CA ASP A 4 4.07 5.91 -13.18
C ASP A 4 4.15 6.13 -14.70
N HIS A 5 3.18 6.84 -15.25
CA HIS A 5 3.16 7.14 -16.68
C HIS A 5 4.05 8.34 -17.07
N TYR A 6 4.70 8.99 -16.11
CA TYR A 6 5.69 10.04 -16.33
C TYR A 6 7.11 9.50 -16.49
N GLY A 7 7.31 8.20 -16.28
CA GLY A 7 8.61 7.53 -16.38
C GLY A 7 9.38 7.50 -15.06
N ASN A 8 8.71 7.67 -13.92
CA ASN A 8 9.33 7.51 -12.62
C ASN A 8 9.07 6.11 -12.05
N LEU A 9 10.05 5.57 -11.34
CA LEU A 9 9.97 4.32 -10.61
C LEU A 9 9.86 4.62 -9.12
N TYR A 10 8.85 4.07 -8.47
CA TYR A 10 8.67 4.12 -7.02
C TYR A 10 9.20 2.84 -6.42
N VAL A 11 10.27 2.95 -5.62
CA VAL A 11 11.01 1.82 -5.05
C VAL A 11 11.00 1.90 -3.54
N SER A 12 10.36 0.92 -2.89
CA SER A 12 10.37 0.80 -1.43
C SER A 12 11.67 0.15 -0.93
N SER A 13 12.22 0.69 0.14
CA SER A 13 13.32 0.11 0.91
C SER A 13 12.86 -0.12 2.35
N ARG A 14 13.17 -1.28 2.92
CA ARG A 14 12.86 -1.59 4.32
C ARG A 14 13.89 -1.02 5.31
N GLY A 15 14.99 -0.44 4.80
CA GLY A 15 16.10 -0.04 5.65
C GLY A 15 16.85 -1.24 6.23
N ASP A 16 17.50 -1.04 7.39
CA ASP A 16 18.27 -2.07 8.08
C ASP A 16 17.64 -2.54 9.40
N TYR A 17 16.43 -2.10 9.70
CA TYR A 17 15.68 -2.34 10.94
C TYR A 17 16.24 -1.69 12.21
N TYR A 18 17.37 -0.96 12.13
CA TYR A 18 18.03 -0.37 13.29
C TYR A 18 18.30 1.13 13.14
N THR A 19 19.08 1.50 12.15
CA THR A 19 19.59 2.87 11.95
C THR A 19 19.09 3.53 10.69
N VAL A 20 18.84 2.74 9.64
CA VAL A 20 18.32 3.22 8.36
C VAL A 20 16.83 2.94 8.31
N PRO A 21 15.97 3.97 8.32
CA PRO A 21 14.51 3.77 8.28
C PRO A 21 14.03 3.26 6.93
N SER A 22 12.86 2.63 6.92
CA SER A 22 12.13 2.32 5.69
C SER A 22 11.83 3.59 4.92
N ASN A 23 11.91 3.53 3.59
CA ASN A 23 11.70 4.69 2.74
C ASN A 23 11.13 4.33 1.37
N LEU A 24 10.60 5.34 0.68
CA LEU A 24 10.13 5.25 -0.69
C LEU A 24 10.92 6.23 -1.57
N TYR A 25 11.72 5.68 -2.48
CA TYR A 25 12.52 6.43 -3.42
C TYR A 25 11.80 6.59 -4.75
N VAL A 26 11.99 7.75 -5.38
CA VAL A 26 11.54 8.03 -6.73
C VAL A 26 12.75 8.13 -7.63
N ILE A 27 12.78 7.31 -8.68
CA ILE A 27 13.90 7.22 -9.63
C ILE A 27 13.38 7.63 -11.00
N ASP A 28 14.07 8.54 -11.70
CA ASP A 28 13.82 8.81 -13.12
C ASP A 28 14.37 7.65 -13.95
N SER A 29 13.50 6.91 -14.64
CA SER A 29 13.90 5.73 -15.44
C SER A 29 14.70 6.05 -16.70
N ARG A 30 14.86 7.32 -17.06
CA ARG A 30 15.67 7.75 -18.21
C ARG A 30 17.11 8.03 -17.82
N THR A 31 17.35 8.47 -16.59
CA THR A 31 18.68 8.86 -16.08
C THR A 31 19.22 7.87 -15.05
N ASP A 32 18.37 6.97 -14.53
CA ASP A 32 18.65 6.04 -13.43
C ASP A 32 19.05 6.77 -12.12
N GLU A 33 18.66 8.04 -11.97
CA GLU A 33 18.96 8.84 -10.80
C GLU A 33 17.78 8.87 -9.82
N VAL A 34 18.10 8.85 -8.53
CA VAL A 34 17.11 9.12 -7.47
C VAL A 34 16.79 10.60 -7.49
N ILE A 35 15.56 10.94 -7.82
CA ILE A 35 15.09 12.33 -7.95
C ILE A 35 14.28 12.79 -6.74
N ASP A 36 13.84 11.87 -5.88
CA ASP A 36 13.11 12.20 -4.65
C ASP A 36 13.17 11.07 -3.63
N THR A 37 12.91 11.45 -2.35
CA THR A 37 12.81 10.53 -1.20
C THR A 37 11.62 10.94 -0.35
N LEU A 38 10.57 10.15 -0.32
CA LEU A 38 9.28 10.56 0.23
C LEU A 38 9.15 10.37 1.75
N ASN A 39 10.15 9.81 2.41
CA ASN A 39 10.19 9.57 3.86
C ASN A 39 8.95 8.83 4.39
N VAL A 40 8.45 7.90 3.61
CA VAL A 40 7.31 7.04 3.96
C VAL A 40 7.70 5.59 3.76
N ALA A 41 7.35 4.75 4.72
CA ALA A 41 7.51 3.32 4.60
C ALA A 41 6.46 2.73 3.65
N ALA A 42 6.85 1.72 2.85
CA ALA A 42 5.93 1.00 2.00
C ALA A 42 6.31 -0.49 1.91
N SER A 43 5.35 -1.35 2.21
CA SER A 43 5.46 -2.80 2.02
C SER A 43 4.92 -3.22 0.66
N GLU A 44 3.82 -2.62 0.21
CA GLU A 44 3.24 -2.81 -1.12
C GLU A 44 2.76 -1.48 -1.70
N LEU A 45 2.78 -1.40 -3.02
CA LEU A 45 2.48 -0.20 -3.81
C LEU A 45 1.51 -0.56 -4.93
N TYR A 46 0.53 0.31 -5.19
CA TYR A 46 -0.32 0.24 -6.38
C TYR A 46 -0.48 1.64 -6.98
N ILE A 47 -0.25 1.78 -8.28
CA ILE A 47 -0.47 3.04 -9.01
C ILE A 47 -1.72 2.91 -9.85
N ASP A 48 -2.63 3.87 -9.72
CA ASP A 48 -3.78 4.10 -10.56
C ASP A 48 -3.78 5.57 -11.01
N ASP A 49 -3.63 5.80 -12.30
CA ASP A 49 -3.44 7.11 -12.89
C ASP A 49 -2.33 7.93 -12.19
N ASP A 50 -2.69 9.06 -11.58
CA ASP A 50 -1.80 9.96 -10.85
C ASP A 50 -1.68 9.64 -9.36
N TYR A 51 -2.23 8.52 -8.90
CA TYR A 51 -2.30 8.21 -7.49
C TYR A 51 -1.55 6.93 -7.14
N LEU A 52 -0.68 7.04 -6.15
CA LEU A 52 0.02 5.91 -5.56
C LEU A 52 -0.62 5.56 -4.22
N TYR A 53 -1.23 4.39 -4.18
CA TYR A 53 -1.78 3.77 -2.98
C TYR A 53 -0.71 2.87 -2.36
N LEU A 54 -0.54 2.95 -1.06
CA LEU A 54 0.39 2.09 -0.35
C LEU A 54 -0.11 1.68 1.03
N TYR A 55 0.43 0.58 1.52
CA TYR A 55 0.46 0.28 2.94
C TYR A 55 1.89 -0.09 3.37
N SER A 56 2.18 0.09 4.66
CA SER A 56 3.38 -0.44 5.29
C SER A 56 3.02 -1.28 6.51
N THR A 57 3.83 -2.31 6.72
CA THR A 57 3.83 -3.12 7.94
C THR A 57 5.23 -3.08 8.52
N GLU A 58 5.38 -2.46 9.66
CA GLU A 58 6.67 -2.32 10.35
C GLU A 58 6.59 -2.92 11.75
N TYR A 59 7.56 -3.74 12.11
CA TYR A 59 7.67 -4.26 13.47
C TYR A 59 8.54 -3.34 14.31
N SER A 60 8.03 -2.88 15.44
CA SER A 60 8.79 -2.05 16.37
C SER A 60 9.40 -2.90 17.47
N TYR A 61 10.75 -2.94 17.52
CA TYR A 61 11.49 -3.59 18.59
C TYR A 61 11.70 -2.68 19.81
N ILE A 62 11.44 -1.38 19.67
CA ILE A 62 11.79 -0.36 20.68
C ILE A 62 10.60 -0.03 21.56
N ASN A 63 9.39 -0.02 21.00
CA ASN A 63 8.15 0.32 21.68
C ASN A 63 7.13 -0.80 21.50
N GLU A 64 6.87 -1.57 22.56
CA GLU A 64 5.72 -2.48 22.70
C GLU A 64 5.70 -3.76 21.85
N GLU A 65 6.76 -4.11 21.11
CA GLU A 65 6.79 -5.34 20.27
C GLU A 65 5.51 -5.50 19.43
N GLU A 66 5.09 -4.45 18.74
CA GLU A 66 3.85 -4.39 18.00
C GLU A 66 4.08 -4.11 16.51
N TRP A 67 3.22 -4.69 15.65
CA TRP A 67 3.14 -4.34 14.25
C TRP A 67 2.44 -3.00 14.06
N LYS A 68 3.14 -2.07 13.41
CA LYS A 68 2.54 -0.81 12.96
C LYS A 68 2.11 -0.94 11.51
N ILE A 69 0.84 -0.71 11.27
CA ILE A 69 0.26 -0.72 9.93
C ILE A 69 -0.11 0.73 9.57
N ASN A 70 0.43 1.22 8.47
CA ASN A 70 0.08 2.53 7.95
C ASN A 70 -0.42 2.39 6.52
N TYR A 71 -1.30 3.31 6.12
CA TYR A 71 -1.81 3.42 4.76
C TYR A 71 -1.59 4.85 4.29
N ALA A 72 -1.24 5.03 3.02
CA ALA A 72 -1.12 6.37 2.46
C ALA A 72 -1.57 6.43 1.01
N LEU A 73 -1.98 7.62 0.61
CA LEU A 73 -2.24 8.02 -0.77
C LEU A 73 -1.32 9.17 -1.11
N ILE A 74 -0.61 9.05 -2.23
CA ILE A 74 0.35 10.03 -2.72
C ILE A 74 -0.04 10.46 -4.12
N ASP A 75 0.00 11.76 -4.42
CA ASP A 75 -0.09 12.29 -5.78
C ASP A 75 1.28 12.12 -6.46
N THR A 76 1.35 11.35 -7.55
CA THR A 76 2.61 11.06 -8.25
C THR A 76 3.16 12.26 -9.01
N ARG A 77 2.32 13.25 -9.36
CA ARG A 77 2.72 14.48 -10.07
C ARG A 77 3.47 15.44 -9.15
N THR A 78 2.92 15.64 -7.93
CA THR A 78 3.49 16.55 -6.93
C THR A 78 4.41 15.84 -5.96
N ARG A 79 4.30 14.51 -5.84
CA ARG A 79 4.99 13.64 -4.87
C ARG A 79 4.61 13.96 -3.42
N GLU A 80 3.46 14.59 -3.22
CA GLU A 80 2.94 14.93 -1.90
C GLU A 80 2.01 13.84 -1.37
N ILE A 81 2.09 13.60 -0.06
CA ILE A 81 1.15 12.72 0.63
C ILE A 81 -0.19 13.44 0.75
N ILE A 82 -1.22 12.91 0.08
CA ILE A 82 -2.59 13.43 0.13
C ILE A 82 -3.22 13.09 1.49
N THR A 83 -3.04 11.84 1.92
CA THR A 83 -3.57 11.37 3.20
C THR A 83 -2.79 10.17 3.72
N ASN A 84 -2.69 10.07 5.04
CA ASN A 84 -2.24 8.88 5.76
C ASN A 84 -3.42 8.09 6.37
N ASN A 85 -4.64 8.44 6.00
CA ASN A 85 -5.87 7.80 6.46
C ASN A 85 -6.70 7.33 5.25
N LEU A 86 -6.20 6.32 4.55
CA LEU A 86 -6.85 5.75 3.36
C LEU A 86 -8.19 5.06 3.70
N ILE A 87 -8.27 4.40 4.87
CA ILE A 87 -9.49 3.78 5.38
C ILE A 87 -10.09 4.72 6.42
N THR A 88 -11.34 5.20 6.20
CA THR A 88 -11.92 6.30 6.95
C THR A 88 -13.04 5.90 7.92
N ASP A 89 -13.41 4.62 7.97
CA ASP A 89 -14.54 4.12 8.75
C ASP A 89 -14.17 3.23 9.94
N GLY A 90 -12.88 3.12 10.25
CA GLY A 90 -12.36 2.31 11.34
C GLY A 90 -12.14 0.83 10.99
N THR A 91 -12.36 0.44 9.73
CA THR A 91 -12.14 -0.95 9.28
C THR A 91 -10.66 -1.35 9.33
N GLU A 92 -9.73 -0.40 9.29
CA GLU A 92 -8.30 -0.65 9.42
C GLU A 92 -7.94 -1.45 10.68
N LYS A 93 -8.72 -1.29 11.76
CA LYS A 93 -8.55 -2.03 13.03
C LYS A 93 -8.92 -3.52 12.93
N GLN A 94 -9.63 -3.91 11.87
CA GLN A 94 -10.01 -5.30 11.61
C GLN A 94 -8.96 -6.04 10.78
N ILE A 95 -8.08 -5.30 10.08
CA ILE A 95 -7.03 -5.84 9.23
C ILE A 95 -5.80 -6.08 10.09
N LYS A 96 -5.39 -7.35 10.21
CA LYS A 96 -4.26 -7.74 11.05
C LYS A 96 -2.92 -7.70 10.33
N MET A 97 -2.91 -8.14 9.06
CA MET A 97 -1.72 -8.23 8.24
C MET A 97 -2.09 -7.96 6.78
N PRO A 98 -2.10 -6.70 6.34
CA PRO A 98 -2.36 -6.38 4.95
C PRO A 98 -1.29 -7.02 4.07
N TYR A 99 -1.72 -7.63 2.96
CA TYR A 99 -0.83 -8.41 2.11
C TYR A 99 -0.91 -8.09 0.62
N GLY A 100 -1.97 -7.46 0.17
CA GLY A 100 -2.14 -6.98 -1.19
C GLY A 100 -3.01 -5.73 -1.22
N ILE A 101 -2.75 -4.85 -2.18
CA ILE A 101 -3.53 -3.65 -2.46
C ILE A 101 -3.72 -3.50 -3.97
N ALA A 102 -4.92 -3.11 -4.39
CA ALA A 102 -5.22 -2.81 -5.78
C ALA A 102 -6.37 -1.81 -5.88
N VAL A 103 -6.48 -1.14 -7.03
CA VAL A 103 -7.56 -0.18 -7.33
C VAL A 103 -8.23 -0.59 -8.63
N HIS A 104 -9.56 -0.57 -8.65
CA HIS A 104 -10.33 -0.85 -9.86
C HIS A 104 -10.20 0.35 -10.82
N PRO A 105 -9.74 0.13 -12.06
CA PRO A 105 -9.39 1.23 -12.95
C PRO A 105 -10.58 2.13 -13.33
N GLU A 106 -11.82 1.60 -13.33
CA GLU A 106 -13.02 2.34 -13.70
C GLU A 106 -13.75 2.92 -12.49
N THR A 107 -14.02 2.08 -11.46
CA THR A 107 -14.84 2.50 -10.31
C THR A 107 -14.03 3.21 -9.23
N LYS A 108 -12.70 3.13 -9.29
CA LYS A 108 -11.76 3.67 -8.30
C LYS A 108 -11.95 3.11 -6.89
N GLU A 109 -12.73 2.04 -6.77
CA GLU A 109 -12.80 1.25 -5.56
C GLU A 109 -11.45 0.58 -5.31
N PHE A 110 -11.00 0.58 -4.07
CA PHE A 110 -9.75 -0.09 -3.75
C PHE A 110 -9.98 -1.33 -2.90
N TYR A 111 -9.05 -2.24 -3.03
CA TYR A 111 -9.10 -3.56 -2.41
C TYR A 111 -7.87 -3.76 -1.56
N ILE A 112 -8.07 -4.32 -0.36
CA ILE A 112 -6.98 -4.71 0.53
C ILE A 112 -7.24 -6.16 0.96
N THR A 113 -6.20 -6.98 0.92
CA THR A 113 -6.26 -8.32 1.48
C THR A 113 -5.58 -8.38 2.83
N ASP A 114 -6.14 -9.18 3.72
CA ASP A 114 -5.61 -9.48 5.06
C ASP A 114 -5.17 -10.95 5.11
N ALA A 115 -3.88 -11.19 5.27
CA ALA A 115 -3.31 -12.53 5.44
C ALA A 115 -3.40 -13.04 6.89
N LYS A 116 -3.87 -12.21 7.82
CA LYS A 116 -4.04 -12.51 9.25
C LYS A 116 -2.78 -13.05 9.91
N ASP A 117 -2.70 -14.36 10.05
CA ASP A 117 -1.62 -15.11 10.69
C ASP A 117 -0.83 -15.99 9.71
N TYR A 118 -1.07 -15.84 8.40
CA TYR A 118 -0.48 -16.61 7.30
C TYR A 118 -0.88 -18.10 7.26
N VAL A 119 -1.79 -18.53 8.09
CA VAL A 119 -2.25 -19.94 8.20
C VAL A 119 -3.77 -20.03 8.06
N SER A 120 -4.48 -19.09 8.66
CA SER A 120 -5.95 -19.01 8.58
C SER A 120 -6.38 -18.42 7.23
N PRO A 121 -7.57 -18.81 6.71
CA PRO A 121 -8.14 -18.17 5.54
C PRO A 121 -8.16 -16.66 5.66
N GLY A 122 -7.64 -15.97 4.65
CA GLY A 122 -7.55 -14.53 4.59
C GLY A 122 -8.90 -13.85 4.39
N THR A 123 -8.87 -12.54 4.27
CA THR A 123 -10.05 -11.73 3.96
C THR A 123 -9.73 -10.72 2.88
N LEU A 124 -10.59 -10.60 1.88
CA LEU A 124 -10.57 -9.52 0.92
C LEU A 124 -11.58 -8.46 1.36
N TYR A 125 -11.13 -7.22 1.46
CA TYR A 125 -11.95 -6.05 1.71
C TYR A 125 -12.04 -5.19 0.45
N CYS A 126 -13.25 -4.68 0.18
CA CYS A 126 -13.51 -3.68 -0.84
C CYS A 126 -13.94 -2.38 -0.18
N PHE A 127 -13.34 -1.28 -0.61
CA PHE A 127 -13.61 0.07 -0.11
C PHE A 127 -14.08 0.98 -1.23
N THR A 128 -14.90 1.98 -0.89
CA THR A 128 -15.21 3.09 -1.79
C THR A 128 -13.96 3.97 -1.97
N PRO A 129 -13.92 4.84 -3.01
CA PRO A 129 -12.82 5.80 -3.16
C PRO A 129 -12.58 6.70 -1.93
N GLU A 130 -13.63 6.93 -1.11
CA GLU A 130 -13.55 7.73 0.12
C GLU A 130 -13.07 6.92 1.35
N GLY A 131 -12.71 5.64 1.16
CA GLY A 131 -12.16 4.80 2.22
C GLY A 131 -13.19 4.12 3.12
N LYS A 132 -14.44 3.97 2.69
CA LYS A 132 -15.48 3.27 3.44
C LYS A 132 -15.65 1.84 2.95
N LYS A 133 -15.70 0.88 3.85
CA LYS A 133 -15.91 -0.52 3.50
C LYS A 133 -17.27 -0.72 2.82
N LYS A 134 -17.26 -1.31 1.63
CA LYS A 134 -18.46 -1.75 0.90
C LYS A 134 -18.85 -3.17 1.29
N TRP A 135 -17.88 -4.07 1.25
CA TRP A 135 -18.04 -5.49 1.58
C TRP A 135 -16.71 -6.14 1.92
N SER A 136 -16.79 -7.35 2.43
CA SER A 136 -15.62 -8.22 2.61
C SER A 136 -16.03 -9.68 2.37
N VAL A 137 -15.06 -10.50 1.98
CA VAL A 137 -15.24 -11.92 1.71
C VAL A 137 -14.03 -12.71 2.19
N THR A 138 -14.26 -13.90 2.71
CA THR A 138 -13.19 -14.84 3.05
C THR A 138 -12.54 -15.38 1.80
N THR A 139 -11.20 -15.43 1.79
CA THR A 139 -10.37 -15.95 0.71
C THR A 139 -9.65 -17.23 1.14
N GLY A 140 -8.79 -17.76 0.27
CA GLY A 140 -7.76 -18.73 0.66
C GLY A 140 -6.68 -18.06 1.52
N ASP A 141 -5.68 -18.84 1.90
CA ASP A 141 -4.54 -18.38 2.71
C ASP A 141 -3.69 -17.41 1.89
N ILE A 142 -3.13 -16.40 2.57
CA ILE A 142 -2.15 -15.44 2.01
C ILE A 142 -2.59 -14.85 0.66
N PRO A 143 -3.74 -14.19 0.58
CA PRO A 143 -4.21 -13.56 -0.67
C PRO A 143 -3.35 -12.35 -1.01
N ALA A 144 -2.58 -12.39 -2.12
CA ALA A 144 -1.54 -11.40 -2.41
C ALA A 144 -1.81 -10.54 -3.65
N HIS A 145 -2.32 -11.12 -4.73
CA HIS A 145 -2.32 -10.49 -6.04
C HIS A 145 -3.72 -10.34 -6.62
N PHE A 146 -3.88 -9.31 -7.44
CA PHE A 146 -5.15 -8.96 -8.10
C PHE A 146 -4.98 -8.95 -9.61
N VAL A 147 -6.02 -9.36 -10.31
CA VAL A 147 -6.16 -9.20 -11.75
C VAL A 147 -7.58 -8.70 -12.05
N PHE A 148 -7.68 -7.60 -12.77
CA PHE A 148 -8.94 -7.10 -13.29
C PHE A 148 -9.13 -7.57 -14.73
N VAL A 149 -10.25 -8.24 -15.00
CA VAL A 149 -10.59 -8.74 -16.34
C VAL A 149 -11.71 -7.89 -16.90
N HIS A 150 -11.42 -7.16 -17.99
CA HIS A 150 -12.44 -6.46 -18.76
C HIS A 150 -13.23 -7.45 -19.61
N LYS A 151 -14.54 -7.35 -19.58
CA LYS A 151 -15.45 -8.13 -20.42
C LYS A 151 -15.94 -7.30 -21.59
#